data_df6b0177e4eb1995384ee4a637df481f
#
_entry.id   df6b0177e4eb1995384ee4a637df481f
#
_cell.length_a   1.000
_cell.length_b   1.000
_cell.length_c   1.000
_cell.angle_alpha   90.00
_cell.angle_beta   90.00
_cell.angle_gamma   90.00
#
_symmetry.space_group_name_H-M   'P 1'
#
loop_
_entity.id
_entity.type
_entity.pdbx_description
1 polymer ?
#
loop_
_entity_poly.entity_id
_entity_poly.type
_entity_poly.pdbx_seq_one_letter_code
_entity_poly.pdbx_strand_id
1 'polypeptide(L)'
;MAHFAQLDDNNIVTQVIVINNDDIIDVTTGKEVESFGVAVCQKLMGATTNWKQTSYNAVDNMGYRGNYAGIGHTYMTNVATMGVASTDIFINQQPYPSWSVGVGTAMWYSPLGLPPNLTESEIAADKRYIWDEDAYNADTNSPKTVGWVLT
;
A
#
# COMPACT_ATOMS: atom_id res chain seq x y z
N MET A 1 17.39 1.06 12.93
CA MET A 1 17.64 1.80 11.66
C MET A 1 16.35 2.29 11.09
N ALA A 2 16.30 3.55 10.65
CA ALA A 2 15.13 4.17 10.10
C ALA A 2 15.10 4.05 8.57
N HIS A 3 13.94 3.77 8.00
CA HIS A 3 13.76 3.56 6.57
C HIS A 3 12.98 4.71 5.96
N PHE A 4 13.44 5.21 4.82
CA PHE A 4 12.79 6.31 4.10
C PHE A 4 12.61 5.95 2.63
N ALA A 5 11.39 6.12 2.15
CA ALA A 5 11.02 5.93 0.76
C ALA A 5 11.09 7.26 0.01
N GLN A 6 11.81 7.27 -1.11
CA GLN A 6 11.77 8.38 -2.06
C GLN A 6 10.55 8.27 -2.95
N LEU A 7 9.85 9.37 -3.12
CA LEU A 7 8.68 9.48 -3.97
C LEU A 7 8.98 10.34 -5.19
N ASP A 8 8.47 9.92 -6.34
CA ASP A 8 8.41 10.75 -7.53
C ASP A 8 7.24 11.76 -7.47
N ASP A 9 7.07 12.55 -8.53
CA ASP A 9 6.01 13.57 -8.62
C ASP A 9 4.59 12.96 -8.64
N ASN A 10 4.45 11.67 -8.87
CA ASN A 10 3.19 10.93 -8.84
C ASN A 10 2.98 10.14 -7.53
N ASN A 11 3.82 10.40 -6.51
CA ASN A 11 3.83 9.65 -5.25
C ASN A 11 4.13 8.16 -5.39
N ILE A 12 4.89 7.78 -6.41
CA ILE A 12 5.38 6.41 -6.59
C ILE A 12 6.75 6.27 -5.93
N VAL A 13 6.92 5.20 -5.18
CA VAL A 13 8.17 4.86 -4.51
C VAL A 13 9.21 4.47 -5.56
N THR A 14 10.31 5.21 -5.61
CA THR A 14 11.43 4.97 -6.55
C THR A 14 12.59 4.22 -5.91
N GLN A 15 12.78 4.41 -4.61
CA GLN A 15 13.77 3.69 -3.80
C GLN A 15 13.44 3.79 -2.31
N VAL A 16 14.05 2.92 -1.53
CA VAL A 16 14.03 2.99 -0.07
C VAL A 16 15.47 2.96 0.44
N ILE A 17 15.84 3.90 1.28
CA ILE A 17 17.14 3.95 1.92
C ILE A 17 17.01 3.81 3.44
N VAL A 18 18.11 3.44 4.05
CA VAL A 18 18.22 3.24 5.51
C VAL A 18 19.19 4.27 6.07
N ILE A 19 18.79 4.95 7.11
CA ILE A 19 19.63 5.89 7.85
C ILE A 19 19.73 5.48 9.32
N ASN A 20 20.72 6.04 10.03
CA ASN A 20 20.89 5.75 11.44
C ASN A 20 19.72 6.34 12.26
N ASN A 21 19.24 5.60 13.26
CA ASN A 21 18.22 6.11 14.19
C ASN A 21 18.67 7.39 14.91
N ASP A 22 19.95 7.50 15.24
CA ASP A 22 20.46 8.69 15.94
C ASP A 22 20.27 9.97 15.13
N ASP A 23 20.22 9.86 13.80
CA ASP A 23 20.02 11.00 12.89
C ASP A 23 18.58 11.51 12.87
N ILE A 24 17.63 10.75 13.41
CA ILE A 24 16.20 11.11 13.45
C ILE A 24 15.67 11.37 14.86
N ILE A 25 16.48 11.17 15.88
CA ILE A 25 16.08 11.36 17.28
C ILE A 25 16.25 12.85 17.66
N ASP A 26 15.20 13.45 18.16
CA ASP A 26 15.28 14.72 18.89
C ASP A 26 15.91 14.44 20.26
N VAL A 27 17.12 14.95 20.45
CA VAL A 27 17.89 14.75 21.69
C VAL A 27 17.22 15.33 22.94
N THR A 28 16.31 16.29 22.77
CA THR A 28 15.57 16.92 23.87
C THR A 28 14.42 16.05 24.36
N THR A 29 13.73 15.41 23.41
CA THR A 29 12.52 14.61 23.69
C THR A 29 12.75 13.12 23.67
N GLY A 30 13.86 12.65 23.08
CA GLY A 30 14.16 11.25 22.85
C GLY A 30 13.24 10.58 21.83
N LYS A 31 12.48 11.35 21.06
CA LYS A 31 11.52 10.84 20.08
C LYS A 31 12.04 10.96 18.65
N GLU A 32 11.62 10.03 17.82
CA GLU A 32 11.86 10.11 16.37
C GLU A 32 11.09 11.29 15.76
N VAL A 33 11.76 12.00 14.86
CA VAL A 33 11.21 13.13 14.11
C VAL A 33 11.43 12.89 12.62
N GLU A 34 10.38 12.63 11.88
CA GLU A 34 10.45 12.32 10.44
C GLU A 34 11.18 13.39 9.63
N SER A 35 10.94 14.68 9.94
CA SER A 35 11.56 15.76 9.20
C SER A 35 13.10 15.77 9.31
N PHE A 36 13.67 15.26 10.38
CA PHE A 36 15.12 15.12 10.52
C PHE A 36 15.65 14.09 9.53
N GLY A 37 15.00 12.95 9.43
CA GLY A 37 15.34 11.92 8.46
C GLY A 37 15.17 12.39 7.02
N VAL A 38 14.09 13.11 6.72
CA VAL A 38 13.89 13.73 5.40
C VAL A 38 15.07 14.66 5.05
N ALA A 39 15.52 15.49 6.00
CA ALA A 39 16.66 16.39 5.79
C ALA A 39 17.95 15.62 5.51
N VAL A 40 18.20 14.51 6.20
CA VAL A 40 19.35 13.63 5.93
C VAL A 40 19.25 13.04 4.52
N CYS A 41 18.09 12.49 4.16
CA CYS A 41 17.87 11.94 2.82
C CYS A 41 18.10 12.99 1.72
N GLN A 42 17.57 14.19 1.89
CA GLN A 42 17.76 15.30 0.94
C GLN A 42 19.23 15.75 0.84
N LYS A 43 19.96 15.73 1.94
CA LYS A 43 21.40 16.02 1.93
C LYS A 43 22.19 14.98 1.13
N LEU A 44 21.78 13.70 1.21
CA LEU A 44 22.45 12.60 0.52
C LEU A 44 22.08 12.51 -0.96
N MET A 45 20.81 12.75 -1.28
CA MET A 45 20.23 12.43 -2.59
C MET A 45 19.77 13.64 -3.40
N GLY A 46 19.80 14.83 -2.81
CA GLY A 46 19.43 16.09 -3.45
C GLY A 46 18.31 16.81 -2.72
N ALA A 47 18.44 18.15 -2.65
CA ALA A 47 17.55 19.01 -1.88
C ALA A 47 16.08 19.03 -2.38
N THR A 48 15.84 18.67 -3.63
CA THR A 48 14.50 18.64 -4.25
C THR A 48 13.82 17.28 -4.19
N THR A 49 14.46 16.27 -3.59
CA THR A 49 13.88 14.93 -3.46
C THR A 49 12.82 14.89 -2.37
N ASN A 50 11.77 14.10 -2.61
CA ASN A 50 10.65 13.94 -1.69
C ASN A 50 10.74 12.59 -0.97
N TRP A 51 10.63 12.61 0.35
CA TRP A 51 10.83 11.44 1.20
C TRP A 51 9.74 11.27 2.23
N LYS A 52 9.39 10.04 2.52
CA LYS A 52 8.49 9.64 3.60
C LYS A 52 9.08 8.47 4.39
N GLN A 53 9.00 8.56 5.71
CA GLN A 53 9.41 7.46 6.57
C GLN A 53 8.49 6.27 6.37
N THR A 54 9.08 5.08 6.32
CA THR A 54 8.39 3.79 6.34
C THR A 54 8.96 2.91 7.45
N SER A 55 8.27 1.83 7.79
CA SER A 55 8.75 0.92 8.83
C SER A 55 8.92 -0.49 8.28
N TYR A 56 10.10 -1.07 8.52
CA TYR A 56 10.33 -2.49 8.20
C TYR A 56 9.38 -3.43 8.95
N ASN A 57 8.85 -2.99 10.11
CA ASN A 57 7.89 -3.73 10.90
C ASN A 57 6.43 -3.49 10.48
N ALA A 58 6.21 -2.69 9.44
CA ALA A 58 4.88 -2.50 8.85
C ALA A 58 4.53 -3.73 8.01
N VAL A 59 3.88 -4.70 8.64
CA VAL A 59 3.45 -5.95 8.03
C VAL A 59 1.92 -6.07 8.10
N ASP A 60 1.37 -6.96 7.31
CA ASP A 60 -0.06 -7.33 7.34
C ASP A 60 -1.03 -6.19 7.03
N ASN A 61 -0.59 -5.22 6.24
CA ASN A 61 -1.41 -4.12 5.74
C ASN A 61 -2.02 -3.20 6.83
N MET A 62 -1.61 -3.36 8.08
CA MET A 62 -2.11 -2.60 9.23
C MET A 62 -1.00 -1.99 10.09
N GLY A 63 0.25 -2.09 9.65
CA GLY A 63 1.39 -1.49 10.33
C GLY A 63 1.50 0.03 10.12
N TYR A 64 2.63 0.58 10.51
CA TYR A 64 2.94 2.00 10.31
C TYR A 64 2.82 2.35 8.81
N ARG A 65 1.92 3.28 8.47
CA ARG A 65 1.57 3.63 7.09
C ARG A 65 1.16 2.44 6.23
N GLY A 66 0.42 1.51 6.82
CA GLY A 66 -0.13 0.33 6.15
C GLY A 66 0.90 -0.75 5.87
N ASN A 67 1.71 -0.57 4.84
CA ASN A 67 2.74 -1.52 4.41
C ASN A 67 4.14 -0.91 4.50
N TYR A 68 5.16 -1.77 4.56
CA TYR A 68 6.52 -1.38 4.24
C TYR A 68 6.60 -0.91 2.78
N ALA A 69 7.21 0.25 2.55
CA ALA A 69 7.31 0.81 1.21
C ALA A 69 8.16 -0.08 0.30
N GLY A 70 7.58 -0.53 -0.79
CA GLY A 70 8.28 -1.21 -1.88
C GLY A 70 8.43 -0.31 -3.10
N ILE A 71 9.45 -0.56 -3.92
CA ILE A 71 9.61 0.14 -5.21
C ILE A 71 8.36 -0.10 -6.07
N GLY A 72 7.79 0.96 -6.63
CA GLY A 72 6.55 0.92 -7.41
C GLY A 72 5.27 1.02 -6.56
N HIS A 73 5.36 0.99 -5.23
CA HIS A 73 4.21 1.29 -4.38
C HIS A 73 3.78 2.73 -4.53
N THR A 74 2.49 2.97 -4.33
CA THR A 74 1.92 4.32 -4.28
C THR A 74 1.84 4.77 -2.82
N TYR A 75 2.25 6.01 -2.55
CA TYR A 75 1.97 6.69 -1.29
C TYR A 75 0.65 7.44 -1.43
N MET A 76 -0.34 7.07 -0.62
CA MET A 76 -1.67 7.67 -0.63
C MET A 76 -1.94 8.40 0.69
N THR A 77 -2.63 9.54 0.59
CA THR A 77 -3.06 10.34 1.75
C THR A 77 -4.57 10.30 1.93
N ASN A 78 -5.06 10.68 3.10
CA ASN A 78 -6.48 10.75 3.43
C ASN A 78 -7.23 9.40 3.30
N VAL A 79 -6.54 8.32 3.62
CA VAL A 79 -7.12 6.98 3.65
C VAL A 79 -7.59 6.69 5.07
N ALA A 80 -8.85 6.33 5.23
CA ALA A 80 -9.38 5.88 6.52
C ALA A 80 -8.85 4.47 6.83
N THR A 81 -8.02 4.35 7.88
CA THR A 81 -7.56 3.07 8.37
C THR A 81 -8.15 2.76 9.74
N MET A 82 -8.24 1.49 10.10
CA MET A 82 -8.84 1.07 11.38
C MET A 82 -8.13 1.72 12.58
N GLY A 83 -8.91 2.42 13.41
CA GLY A 83 -8.43 3.02 14.66
C GLY A 83 -7.66 4.33 14.53
N VAL A 84 -7.47 4.85 13.32
CA VAL A 84 -6.78 6.13 13.08
C VAL A 84 -7.59 6.96 12.08
N ALA A 85 -7.87 8.22 12.48
CA ALA A 85 -8.73 9.14 11.74
C ALA A 85 -8.01 9.68 10.57
N SER A 86 -7.57 9.38 9.64
CA SER A 86 -6.80 9.88 8.50
C SER A 86 -5.36 9.51 8.57
N THR A 87 -5.00 8.63 7.72
CA THR A 87 -3.62 8.23 7.58
C THR A 87 -3.21 8.21 6.14
N ASP A 88 -1.95 8.36 6.00
CA ASP A 88 -1.22 8.09 4.80
C ASP A 88 -0.76 6.62 4.82
N ILE A 89 -0.73 6.00 3.66
CA ILE A 89 -0.35 4.60 3.50
C ILE A 89 0.59 4.40 2.31
N PHE A 90 1.40 3.36 2.38
CA PHE A 90 2.04 2.75 1.22
C PHE A 90 1.23 1.54 0.78
N ILE A 91 0.91 1.47 -0.51
CA ILE A 91 0.14 0.38 -1.09
C ILE A 91 0.71 0.00 -2.47
N ASN A 92 0.67 -1.26 -2.82
CA ASN A 92 1.04 -1.69 -4.16
C ASN A 92 0.13 -1.05 -5.23
N GLN A 93 0.51 -1.17 -6.48
CA GLN A 93 -0.28 -0.61 -7.58
C GLN A 93 -1.70 -1.18 -7.60
N GLN A 94 -2.66 -0.32 -7.97
CA GLN A 94 -4.04 -0.74 -8.18
C GLN A 94 -4.10 -1.83 -9.25
N PRO A 95 -4.61 -3.04 -8.93
CA PRO A 95 -4.59 -4.15 -9.88
C PRO A 95 -5.61 -3.96 -11.02
N TYR A 96 -6.77 -3.34 -10.71
CA TYR A 96 -7.85 -3.11 -11.67
C TYR A 96 -8.55 -1.78 -11.36
N PRO A 97 -9.03 -1.05 -12.38
CA PRO A 97 -9.69 0.25 -12.19
C PRO A 97 -10.92 0.21 -11.29
N SER A 98 -11.65 -0.92 -11.25
CA SER A 98 -12.85 -1.08 -10.41
C SER A 98 -12.54 -1.35 -8.93
N TRP A 99 -11.30 -1.73 -8.60
CA TRP A 99 -10.92 -2.05 -7.23
C TRP A 99 -10.68 -0.80 -6.39
N SER A 100 -10.98 -0.89 -5.11
CA SER A 100 -10.79 0.21 -4.16
C SER A 100 -10.01 -0.26 -2.94
N VAL A 101 -9.44 0.70 -2.22
CA VAL A 101 -8.76 0.42 -0.95
C VAL A 101 -9.81 0.04 0.10
N GLY A 102 -9.58 -1.07 0.78
CA GLY A 102 -10.46 -1.53 1.84
C GLY A 102 -10.45 -0.61 3.05
N VAL A 103 -11.61 -0.46 3.68
CA VAL A 103 -11.73 0.30 4.92
C VAL A 103 -10.93 -0.40 6.02
N GLY A 104 -10.00 0.32 6.60
CA GLY A 104 -9.18 -0.17 7.70
C GLY A 104 -7.98 -1.01 7.32
N THR A 105 -7.71 -1.19 6.03
CA THR A 105 -6.54 -1.93 5.54
C THR A 105 -5.85 -1.20 4.40
N ALA A 106 -4.55 -1.39 4.24
CA ALA A 106 -3.81 -0.92 3.08
C ALA A 106 -3.77 -2.03 2.00
N MET A 107 -4.94 -2.50 1.60
CA MET A 107 -5.13 -3.53 0.57
C MET A 107 -6.18 -3.11 -0.44
N TRP A 108 -6.01 -3.58 -1.67
CA TRP A 108 -7.00 -3.44 -2.73
C TRP A 108 -8.04 -4.55 -2.64
N TYR A 109 -9.30 -4.18 -2.79
CA TYR A 109 -10.43 -5.11 -2.80
C TYR A 109 -11.27 -4.92 -4.04
N SER A 110 -11.73 -6.04 -4.61
CA SER A 110 -12.71 -6.00 -5.67
C SER A 110 -14.05 -5.50 -5.14
N PRO A 111 -14.89 -4.89 -5.99
CA PRO A 111 -16.23 -4.46 -5.58
C PRO A 111 -17.16 -5.65 -5.20
N LEU A 112 -16.81 -6.87 -5.58
CA LEU A 112 -17.53 -8.11 -5.22
C LEU A 112 -16.92 -8.83 -4.00
N GLY A 113 -15.89 -8.25 -3.37
CA GLY A 113 -15.19 -8.88 -2.24
C GLY A 113 -14.24 -9.98 -2.67
N LEU A 114 -14.04 -10.97 -1.79
CA LEU A 114 -13.14 -12.10 -2.05
C LEU A 114 -13.73 -13.04 -3.12
N PRO A 115 -12.86 -13.77 -3.86
CA PRO A 115 -13.32 -14.78 -4.79
C PRO A 115 -14.13 -15.87 -4.08
N PRO A 116 -15.04 -16.57 -4.77
CA PRO A 116 -15.71 -17.74 -4.24
C PRO A 116 -14.72 -18.82 -3.79
N ASN A 117 -15.13 -19.64 -2.83
CA ASN A 117 -14.32 -20.79 -2.43
C ASN A 117 -14.30 -21.84 -3.55
N LEU A 118 -13.13 -22.43 -3.76
CA LEU A 118 -12.97 -23.56 -4.67
C LEU A 118 -13.49 -24.85 -4.03
N THR A 119 -14.09 -25.71 -4.83
CA THR A 119 -14.42 -27.08 -4.44
C THR A 119 -13.18 -27.99 -4.46
N GLU A 120 -13.22 -29.13 -3.79
CA GLU A 120 -12.10 -30.09 -3.77
C GLU A 120 -11.70 -30.55 -5.19
N SER A 121 -12.68 -30.73 -6.08
CA SER A 121 -12.44 -31.11 -7.46
C SER A 121 -11.79 -30.01 -8.28
N GLU A 122 -12.13 -28.74 -8.01
CA GLU A 122 -11.51 -27.59 -8.66
C GLU A 122 -10.07 -27.39 -8.19
N ILE A 123 -9.82 -27.58 -6.89
CA ILE A 123 -8.46 -27.57 -6.34
C ILE A 123 -7.63 -28.70 -6.94
N ALA A 124 -8.16 -29.92 -7.03
CA ALA A 124 -7.48 -31.06 -7.64
C ALA A 124 -7.20 -30.85 -9.15
N ALA A 125 -8.01 -30.05 -9.82
CA ALA A 125 -7.85 -29.67 -11.23
C ALA A 125 -7.00 -28.41 -11.44
N ASP A 126 -6.34 -27.91 -10.38
CA ASP A 126 -5.53 -26.67 -10.39
C ASP A 126 -6.29 -25.44 -10.90
N LYS A 127 -7.60 -25.39 -10.60
CA LYS A 127 -8.44 -24.24 -10.93
C LYS A 127 -8.20 -23.08 -9.98
N ARG A 128 -8.44 -21.85 -10.48
CA ARG A 128 -8.38 -20.63 -9.67
C ARG A 128 -9.37 -19.61 -10.17
N TYR A 129 -9.81 -18.73 -9.29
CA TYR A 129 -10.55 -17.55 -9.69
C TYR A 129 -9.58 -16.43 -10.07
N ILE A 130 -9.84 -15.78 -11.18
CA ILE A 130 -9.21 -14.54 -11.60
C ILE A 130 -10.26 -13.45 -11.72
N TRP A 131 -9.86 -12.20 -11.50
CA TRP A 131 -10.74 -11.07 -11.76
C TRP A 131 -10.75 -10.74 -13.25
N ASP A 132 -11.95 -10.61 -13.81
CA ASP A 132 -12.19 -10.18 -15.18
C ASP A 132 -12.88 -8.81 -15.15
N GLU A 133 -12.11 -7.77 -15.43
CA GLU A 133 -12.56 -6.38 -15.39
C GLU A 133 -13.60 -6.11 -16.50
N ASP A 134 -13.43 -6.69 -17.67
CA ASP A 134 -14.33 -6.50 -18.81
C ASP A 134 -15.69 -7.16 -18.51
N ALA A 135 -15.67 -8.37 -17.98
CA ALA A 135 -16.89 -9.06 -17.54
C ALA A 135 -17.62 -8.30 -16.46
N TYR A 136 -16.88 -7.74 -15.47
CA TYR A 136 -17.47 -6.89 -14.43
C TYR A 136 -18.11 -5.63 -15.01
N ASN A 137 -17.43 -4.96 -15.93
CA ASN A 137 -17.94 -3.75 -16.55
C ASN A 137 -19.17 -4.01 -17.44
N ALA A 138 -19.19 -5.14 -18.13
CA ALA A 138 -20.30 -5.56 -19.00
C ALA A 138 -21.54 -6.03 -18.22
N ASP A 139 -21.39 -6.39 -16.93
CA ASP A 139 -22.53 -6.82 -16.10
C ASP A 139 -23.51 -5.66 -15.86
N THR A 140 -24.74 -5.83 -16.32
CA THR A 140 -25.83 -4.85 -16.19
C THR A 140 -26.72 -5.08 -14.97
N ASN A 141 -26.46 -6.14 -14.18
CA ASN A 141 -27.20 -6.38 -12.95
C ASN A 141 -26.97 -5.27 -11.92
N SER A 142 -27.95 -5.07 -11.04
CA SER A 142 -27.85 -4.15 -9.92
C SER A 142 -28.35 -4.82 -8.64
N PRO A 143 -27.47 -5.18 -7.70
CA PRO A 143 -26.00 -5.05 -7.78
C PRO A 143 -25.34 -6.00 -8.82
N LYS A 144 -24.16 -5.63 -9.29
CA LYS A 144 -23.34 -6.48 -10.15
C LYS A 144 -22.92 -7.76 -9.44
N THR A 145 -22.81 -8.86 -10.19
CA THR A 145 -22.49 -10.19 -9.65
C THR A 145 -21.38 -10.91 -10.39
N VAL A 146 -20.97 -10.38 -11.56
CA VAL A 146 -19.95 -10.97 -12.42
C VAL A 146 -18.64 -10.19 -12.29
N GLY A 147 -17.54 -10.91 -12.20
CA GLY A 147 -16.18 -10.33 -12.08
C GLY A 147 -15.15 -11.41 -11.74
N TRP A 148 -15.48 -12.34 -10.85
CA TRP A 148 -14.62 -13.50 -10.58
C TRP A 148 -14.91 -14.63 -11.56
N VAL A 149 -13.91 -15.01 -12.35
CA VAL A 149 -14.01 -16.06 -13.38
C VAL A 149 -13.10 -17.22 -13.01
N LEU A 150 -13.66 -18.43 -13.03
CA LEU A 150 -12.93 -19.67 -12.77
C LEU A 150 -12.15 -20.10 -14.02
N THR A 151 -10.86 -20.30 -13.88
CA THR A 151 -9.97 -20.76 -14.97
C THR A 151 -9.24 -22.04 -14.64
#